data_d5ed700791438c9af3c0f99f02b44b7d
#
_entry.id   d5ed700791438c9af3c0f99f02b44b7d
#
_cell.length_a   1.000
_cell.length_b   1.000
_cell.length_c   1.000
_cell.angle_alpha   90.00
_cell.angle_beta   90.00
_cell.angle_gamma   90.00
#
_symmetry.space_group_name_H-M   'P 1'
#
loop_
_entity.id
_entity.type
_entity.pdbx_description
1 polymer ?
#
loop_
_entity_poly.entity_id
_entity_poly.type
_entity_poly.pdbx_seq_one_letter_code
_entity_poly.pdbx_strand_id
1 'polypeptide(L)'
;LLGKTDADIFPPELVEAFKKKDQQICQTGQPLPRIIELFPNAAGEHVWYETTKVPLFDDAGRACGVCGTVRSYEGTKALLEPFLQVEAAAEYIKDNLTDALNIAKLAKLTGMSVRQFERKFHKAYQVSPRGYLVRMRVAAASDLLRTTALRPSEIAHQTGFYDASDFSRQFRRAMKVSPTEFRRHLKA
;
A
#
# COMPACT_ATOMS: atom_id res chain seq x y z
N LEU A 1 -4.26 0.49 -20.24
CA LEU A 1 -3.40 -0.39 -19.42
C LEU A 1 -2.52 -1.34 -20.22
N LEU A 2 -2.70 -1.44 -21.55
CA LEU A 2 -1.85 -2.24 -22.43
C LEU A 2 -0.39 -1.80 -22.33
N GLY A 3 0.51 -2.76 -22.06
CA GLY A 3 1.93 -2.50 -21.87
C GLY A 3 2.33 -1.99 -20.48
N LYS A 4 1.39 -1.89 -19.54
CA LYS A 4 1.65 -1.56 -18.15
C LYS A 4 1.72 -2.82 -17.29
N THR A 5 2.57 -2.79 -16.29
CA THR A 5 2.67 -3.82 -15.25
C THR A 5 2.06 -3.31 -13.94
N ASP A 6 1.86 -4.19 -12.98
CA ASP A 6 1.42 -3.80 -11.63
C ASP A 6 2.38 -2.77 -11.00
N ALA A 7 3.68 -2.85 -11.32
CA ALA A 7 4.67 -1.91 -10.82
C ALA A 7 4.51 -0.48 -11.36
N ASP A 8 3.79 -0.30 -12.47
CA ASP A 8 3.47 1.02 -13.03
C ASP A 8 2.23 1.66 -12.36
N ILE A 9 1.47 0.87 -11.60
CA ILE A 9 0.14 1.25 -11.09
C ILE A 9 0.11 1.25 -9.57
N PHE A 10 0.75 0.24 -8.94
CA PHE A 10 0.64 -0.01 -7.50
C PHE A 10 1.98 0.20 -6.77
N PRO A 11 1.94 0.51 -5.46
CA PRO A 11 3.14 0.54 -4.62
C PRO A 11 3.90 -0.79 -4.63
N PRO A 12 5.24 -0.78 -4.54
CA PRO A 12 6.08 -1.98 -4.68
C PRO A 12 5.69 -3.15 -3.76
N GLU A 13 5.22 -2.84 -2.55
CA GLU A 13 4.82 -3.88 -1.59
C GLU A 13 3.54 -4.63 -1.99
N LEU A 14 2.60 -3.93 -2.63
CA LEU A 14 1.41 -4.56 -3.19
C LEU A 14 1.78 -5.41 -4.41
N VAL A 15 2.68 -4.90 -5.24
CA VAL A 15 3.21 -5.62 -6.40
C VAL A 15 3.85 -6.95 -5.99
N GLU A 16 4.66 -6.95 -4.94
CA GLU A 16 5.28 -8.18 -4.41
C GLU A 16 4.22 -9.17 -3.87
N ALA A 17 3.21 -8.65 -3.18
CA ALA A 17 2.10 -9.48 -2.69
C ALA A 17 1.28 -10.08 -3.85
N PHE A 18 1.05 -9.32 -4.91
CA PHE A 18 0.36 -9.81 -6.11
C PHE A 18 1.18 -10.87 -6.83
N LYS A 19 2.46 -10.60 -7.10
CA LYS A 19 3.37 -11.56 -7.73
C LYS A 19 3.46 -12.89 -7.00
N LYS A 20 3.52 -12.87 -5.67
CA LYS A 20 3.56 -14.08 -4.85
C LYS A 20 2.31 -14.95 -5.06
N LYS A 21 1.13 -14.32 -5.11
CA LYS A 21 -0.13 -15.02 -5.38
C LYS A 21 -0.19 -15.57 -6.80
N ASP A 22 0.25 -14.78 -7.78
CA ASP A 22 0.27 -15.18 -9.18
C ASP A 22 1.26 -16.34 -9.41
N GLN A 23 2.43 -16.30 -8.79
CA GLN A 23 3.38 -17.41 -8.80
C GLN A 23 2.79 -18.68 -8.19
N GLN A 24 2.10 -18.56 -7.05
CA GLN A 24 1.41 -19.70 -6.42
C GLN A 24 0.39 -20.32 -7.38
N ILE A 25 -0.41 -19.51 -8.06
CA ILE A 25 -1.42 -19.99 -9.03
C ILE A 25 -0.75 -20.67 -10.21
N CYS A 26 0.30 -20.08 -10.78
CA CYS A 26 1.05 -20.69 -11.88
C CYS A 26 1.73 -22.00 -11.48
N GLN A 27 2.21 -22.12 -10.25
CA GLN A 27 2.85 -23.35 -9.75
C GLN A 27 1.85 -24.47 -9.45
N THR A 28 0.69 -24.11 -8.89
CA THR A 28 -0.29 -25.09 -8.42
C THR A 28 -1.38 -25.40 -9.45
N GLY A 29 -1.59 -24.53 -10.42
CA GLY A 29 -2.74 -24.58 -11.33
C GLY A 29 -4.09 -24.40 -10.64
N GLN A 30 -4.10 -23.97 -9.37
CA GLN A 30 -5.32 -23.82 -8.59
C GLN A 30 -5.76 -22.36 -8.51
N PRO A 31 -7.06 -22.07 -8.66
CA PRO A 31 -7.57 -20.71 -8.52
C PRO A 31 -7.52 -20.24 -7.08
N LEU A 32 -7.42 -18.94 -6.87
CA LEU A 32 -7.64 -18.26 -5.61
C LEU A 32 -8.97 -17.49 -5.67
N PRO A 33 -10.08 -18.10 -5.21
CA PRO A 33 -11.38 -17.45 -5.23
C PRO A 33 -11.55 -16.52 -4.01
N ARG A 34 -12.23 -15.40 -4.23
CA ARG A 34 -12.76 -14.50 -3.21
C ARG A 34 -11.73 -14.05 -2.16
N ILE A 35 -10.61 -13.54 -2.63
CA ILE A 35 -9.60 -12.93 -1.77
C ILE A 35 -10.11 -11.52 -1.40
N ILE A 36 -10.18 -11.22 -0.10
CA ILE A 36 -10.51 -9.87 0.36
C ILE A 36 -9.21 -9.10 0.61
N GLU A 37 -9.03 -8.01 -0.09
CA GLU A 37 -7.80 -7.22 -0.11
C GLU A 37 -8.11 -5.74 0.08
N LEU A 38 -7.22 -5.04 0.77
CA LEU A 38 -7.27 -3.60 0.95
C LEU A 38 -6.17 -2.95 0.13
N PHE A 39 -6.53 -2.15 -0.87
CA PHE A 39 -5.57 -1.37 -1.65
C PHE A 39 -6.17 -0.05 -2.15
N PRO A 40 -5.33 0.92 -2.56
CA PRO A 40 -5.81 2.23 -2.96
C PRO A 40 -6.61 2.16 -4.26
N ASN A 41 -7.70 2.93 -4.32
CA ASN A 41 -8.43 3.23 -5.55
C ASN A 41 -7.68 4.32 -6.36
N ALA A 42 -8.25 4.74 -7.49
CA ALA A 42 -7.68 5.78 -8.34
C ALA A 42 -7.53 7.17 -7.64
N ALA A 43 -8.28 7.41 -6.57
CA ALA A 43 -8.18 8.61 -5.75
C ALA A 43 -7.15 8.47 -4.61
N GLY A 44 -6.50 7.30 -4.46
CA GLY A 44 -5.55 7.02 -3.40
C GLY A 44 -6.20 6.59 -2.08
N GLU A 45 -7.51 6.42 -2.03
CA GLU A 45 -8.24 5.96 -0.85
C GLU A 45 -8.14 4.45 -0.74
N HIS A 46 -7.89 3.94 0.48
CA HIS A 46 -7.89 2.51 0.72
C HIS A 46 -9.32 1.96 0.76
N VAL A 47 -9.62 1.10 -0.20
CA VAL A 47 -10.94 0.48 -0.36
C VAL A 47 -10.78 -1.04 -0.33
N TRP A 48 -11.77 -1.72 0.23
CA TRP A 48 -11.83 -3.17 0.23
C TRP A 48 -12.30 -3.69 -1.13
N TYR A 49 -11.55 -4.66 -1.64
CA TYR A 49 -11.87 -5.34 -2.88
C TYR A 49 -11.99 -6.83 -2.66
N GLU A 50 -12.92 -7.44 -3.37
CA GLU A 50 -12.97 -8.87 -3.57
C GLU A 50 -12.28 -9.20 -4.89
N THR A 51 -11.20 -9.96 -4.81
CA THR A 51 -10.42 -10.39 -5.96
C THR A 51 -10.59 -11.90 -6.15
N THR A 52 -10.82 -12.32 -7.37
CA THR A 52 -10.76 -13.73 -7.77
C THR A 52 -9.69 -13.86 -8.85
N LYS A 53 -8.76 -14.77 -8.64
CA LYS A 53 -7.67 -15.06 -9.59
C LYS A 53 -7.75 -16.49 -10.07
N VAL A 54 -7.66 -16.69 -11.38
CA VAL A 54 -7.70 -18.01 -12.03
C VAL A 54 -6.48 -18.20 -12.93
N PRO A 55 -5.94 -19.43 -13.02
CA PRO A 55 -4.86 -19.72 -13.95
C PRO A 55 -5.34 -19.67 -15.41
N LEU A 56 -4.46 -19.19 -16.28
CA LEU A 56 -4.56 -19.34 -17.72
C LEU A 56 -3.63 -20.47 -18.15
N PHE A 57 -4.11 -21.36 -19.01
CA PHE A 57 -3.35 -22.52 -19.47
C PHE A 57 -2.96 -22.36 -20.93
N ASP A 58 -1.76 -22.83 -21.27
CA ASP A 58 -1.32 -22.99 -22.65
C ASP A 58 -1.93 -24.25 -23.28
N ASP A 59 -1.70 -24.45 -24.59
CA ASP A 59 -2.19 -25.61 -25.35
C ASP A 59 -1.64 -26.96 -24.81
N ALA A 60 -0.56 -26.92 -24.04
CA ALA A 60 0.01 -28.08 -23.37
C ALA A 60 -0.54 -28.32 -21.96
N GLY A 61 -1.54 -27.53 -21.52
CA GLY A 61 -2.15 -27.62 -20.21
C GLY A 61 -1.30 -27.09 -19.06
N ARG A 62 -0.26 -26.32 -19.32
CA ARG A 62 0.59 -25.70 -18.31
C ARG A 62 0.06 -24.30 -17.98
N ALA A 63 0.01 -23.96 -16.69
CA ALA A 63 -0.37 -22.62 -16.29
C ALA A 63 0.69 -21.61 -16.76
N CYS A 64 0.30 -20.74 -17.69
CA CYS A 64 1.18 -19.76 -18.34
C CYS A 64 0.88 -18.31 -17.94
N GLY A 65 -0.17 -18.08 -17.14
CA GLY A 65 -0.57 -16.76 -16.69
C GLY A 65 -1.71 -16.80 -15.69
N VAL A 66 -2.13 -15.62 -15.26
CA VAL A 66 -3.24 -15.44 -14.33
C VAL A 66 -4.21 -14.40 -14.88
N CYS A 67 -5.49 -14.70 -14.82
CA CYS A 67 -6.57 -13.74 -15.04
C CYS A 67 -7.23 -13.41 -13.70
N GLY A 68 -7.46 -12.12 -13.42
CA GLY A 68 -8.10 -11.67 -12.21
C GLY A 68 -9.31 -10.79 -12.46
N THR A 69 -10.34 -10.96 -11.64
CA THR A 69 -11.43 -9.99 -11.52
C THR A 69 -11.35 -9.30 -10.18
N VAL A 70 -11.52 -7.99 -10.19
CA VAL A 70 -11.50 -7.14 -9.00
C VAL A 70 -12.81 -6.37 -8.95
N ARG A 71 -13.49 -6.42 -7.82
CA ARG A 71 -14.72 -5.65 -7.59
C ARG A 71 -14.71 -5.04 -6.20
N SER A 72 -15.36 -3.90 -6.02
CA SER A 72 -15.55 -3.30 -4.71
C SER A 72 -16.25 -4.31 -3.79
N TYR A 73 -15.70 -4.50 -2.59
CA TYR A 73 -16.27 -5.41 -1.61
C TYR A 73 -17.30 -4.68 -0.75
N GLU A 74 -18.56 -4.86 -1.07
CA GLU A 74 -19.69 -4.41 -0.26
C GLU A 74 -20.12 -5.54 0.69
N GLY A 75 -19.14 -6.06 1.43
CA GLY A 75 -19.36 -7.19 2.31
C GLY A 75 -20.08 -6.84 3.61
N THR A 76 -20.54 -7.86 4.28
CA THR A 76 -21.26 -7.73 5.55
C THR A 76 -20.37 -7.02 6.59
N LYS A 77 -20.86 -5.94 7.18
CA LYS A 77 -20.18 -5.12 8.19
C LYS A 77 -19.52 -5.94 9.32
N ALA A 78 -20.10 -7.08 9.67
CA ALA A 78 -19.57 -8.00 10.68
C ALA A 78 -18.21 -8.66 10.30
N LEU A 79 -17.94 -8.91 9.02
CA LEU A 79 -16.65 -9.45 8.56
C LEU A 79 -15.56 -8.36 8.52
N LEU A 80 -15.97 -7.10 8.36
CA LEU A 80 -15.09 -5.94 8.29
C LEU A 80 -14.83 -5.30 9.66
N GLU A 81 -15.64 -5.57 10.67
CA GLU A 81 -15.57 -4.93 11.97
C GLU A 81 -14.16 -4.94 12.61
N PRO A 82 -13.37 -6.02 12.57
CA PRO A 82 -11.98 -6.01 13.02
C PRO A 82 -11.07 -5.06 12.25
N PHE A 83 -11.44 -4.74 11.01
CA PHE A 83 -10.69 -3.85 10.11
C PHE A 83 -11.16 -2.41 10.24
N LEU A 84 -12.48 -2.19 10.36
CA LEU A 84 -13.05 -0.86 10.60
C LEU A 84 -12.48 -0.21 11.86
N GLN A 85 -12.19 -1.00 12.90
CA GLN A 85 -11.57 -0.50 14.12
C GLN A 85 -10.16 0.07 13.90
N VAL A 86 -9.35 -0.54 13.01
CA VAL A 86 -8.00 -0.02 12.70
C VAL A 86 -8.01 1.03 11.61
N GLU A 87 -9.09 1.14 10.83
CA GLU A 87 -9.29 2.17 9.82
C GLU A 87 -9.27 3.57 10.43
N ALA A 88 -9.96 3.79 11.55
CA ALA A 88 -9.91 5.07 12.26
C ALA A 88 -8.47 5.48 12.65
N ALA A 89 -7.63 4.52 13.01
CA ALA A 89 -6.22 4.79 13.29
C ALA A 89 -5.43 5.08 12.02
N ALA A 90 -5.74 4.44 10.89
CA ALA A 90 -5.10 4.70 9.61
C ALA A 90 -5.48 6.09 9.08
N GLU A 91 -6.75 6.49 9.19
CA GLU A 91 -7.21 7.85 8.88
C GLU A 91 -6.50 8.89 9.76
N TYR A 92 -6.43 8.65 11.08
CA TYR A 92 -5.67 9.51 11.98
C TYR A 92 -4.21 9.68 11.54
N ILE A 93 -3.54 8.60 11.11
CA ILE A 93 -2.17 8.68 10.59
C ILE A 93 -2.09 9.54 9.33
N LYS A 94 -3.03 9.41 8.39
CA LYS A 94 -3.08 10.21 7.16
C LYS A 94 -3.25 11.70 7.44
N ASP A 95 -4.13 12.03 8.37
CA ASP A 95 -4.44 13.41 8.72
C ASP A 95 -3.32 14.09 9.53
N ASN A 96 -2.41 13.30 10.11
CA ASN A 96 -1.36 13.78 11.00
C ASN A 96 0.04 13.30 10.57
N LEU A 97 0.35 13.40 9.28
CA LEU A 97 1.60 12.88 8.71
C LEU A 97 2.86 13.50 9.31
N THR A 98 2.79 14.77 9.70
CA THR A 98 3.93 15.52 10.26
C THR A 98 4.17 15.20 11.73
N ASP A 99 3.19 14.64 12.42
CA ASP A 99 3.25 14.38 13.85
C ASP A 99 4.13 13.17 14.19
N ALA A 100 4.64 13.18 15.42
CA ALA A 100 5.28 12.01 15.99
C ALA A 100 4.24 10.90 16.23
N LEU A 101 4.51 9.72 15.68
CA LEU A 101 3.61 8.57 15.81
C LEU A 101 3.57 8.07 17.26
N ASN A 102 2.40 8.17 17.88
CA ASN A 102 2.14 7.63 19.22
C ASN A 102 1.25 6.36 19.12
N ILE A 103 1.88 5.19 19.18
CA ILE A 103 1.19 3.91 19.07
C ILE A 103 0.17 3.71 20.19
N ALA A 104 0.47 4.15 21.41
CA ALA A 104 -0.45 4.03 22.55
C ALA A 104 -1.72 4.87 22.33
N LYS A 105 -1.59 6.07 21.74
CA LYS A 105 -2.73 6.92 21.37
C LYS A 105 -3.60 6.24 20.31
N LEU A 106 -3.01 5.63 19.30
CA LEU A 106 -3.73 4.90 18.25
C LEU A 106 -4.46 3.67 18.80
N ALA A 107 -3.79 2.92 19.67
CA ALA A 107 -4.41 1.78 20.35
C ALA A 107 -5.61 2.21 21.20
N LYS A 108 -5.47 3.31 21.95
CA LYS A 108 -6.57 3.89 22.75
C LYS A 108 -7.72 4.36 21.86
N LEU A 109 -7.44 5.01 20.73
CA LEU A 109 -8.45 5.45 19.75
C LEU A 109 -9.31 4.29 19.24
N THR A 110 -8.70 3.11 19.09
CA THR A 110 -9.37 1.90 18.60
C THR A 110 -9.93 1.00 19.70
N GLY A 111 -9.84 1.40 20.98
CA GLY A 111 -10.30 0.60 22.13
C GLY A 111 -9.50 -0.69 22.36
N MET A 112 -8.25 -0.75 21.90
CA MET A 112 -7.41 -1.95 21.96
C MET A 112 -6.18 -1.76 22.84
N SER A 113 -5.62 -2.88 23.35
CA SER A 113 -4.25 -2.87 23.84
C SER A 113 -3.27 -2.64 22.68
N VAL A 114 -2.08 -2.11 22.94
CA VAL A 114 -1.04 -1.86 21.93
C VAL A 114 -0.76 -3.13 21.11
N ARG A 115 -0.59 -4.27 21.78
CA ARG A 115 -0.32 -5.56 21.12
C ARG A 115 -1.46 -6.02 20.20
N GLN A 116 -2.72 -5.84 20.63
CA GLN A 116 -3.89 -6.17 19.80
C GLN A 116 -3.98 -5.25 18.59
N PHE A 117 -3.77 -3.95 18.79
CA PHE A 117 -3.77 -2.94 17.74
C PHE A 117 -2.71 -3.24 16.67
N GLU A 118 -1.45 -3.40 17.06
CA GLU A 118 -0.36 -3.67 16.12
C GLU A 118 -0.60 -4.96 15.31
N ARG A 119 -1.07 -6.02 15.95
CA ARG A 119 -1.41 -7.28 15.26
C ARG A 119 -2.54 -7.10 14.26
N LYS A 120 -3.64 -6.43 14.64
CA LYS A 120 -4.78 -6.19 13.76
C LYS A 120 -4.43 -5.23 12.63
N PHE A 121 -3.69 -4.18 12.94
CA PHE A 121 -3.22 -3.21 11.96
C PHE A 121 -2.32 -3.88 10.91
N HIS A 122 -1.37 -4.71 11.36
CA HIS A 122 -0.52 -5.48 10.45
C HIS A 122 -1.34 -6.46 9.60
N LYS A 123 -2.35 -7.10 10.16
CA LYS A 123 -3.24 -7.99 9.41
C LYS A 123 -4.02 -7.23 8.32
N ALA A 124 -4.49 -6.02 8.60
CA ALA A 124 -5.27 -5.20 7.68
C ALA A 124 -4.37 -4.57 6.58
N TYR A 125 -3.26 -3.95 6.96
CA TYR A 125 -2.44 -3.14 6.06
C TYR A 125 -1.14 -3.81 5.60
N GLN A 126 -0.85 -5.04 6.06
CA GLN A 126 0.37 -5.81 5.77
C GLN A 126 1.67 -5.11 6.17
N VAL A 127 1.57 -4.07 6.99
CA VAL A 127 2.69 -3.31 7.57
C VAL A 127 2.39 -2.89 9.00
N SER A 128 3.45 -2.55 9.74
CA SER A 128 3.29 -1.92 11.05
C SER A 128 2.72 -0.50 10.91
N PRO A 129 2.10 0.08 11.96
CA PRO A 129 1.65 1.47 11.94
C PRO A 129 2.75 2.47 11.58
N ARG A 130 4.01 2.23 12.01
CA ARG A 130 5.18 3.01 11.60
C ARG A 130 5.47 2.88 10.10
N GLY A 131 5.44 1.64 9.59
CA GLY A 131 5.64 1.39 8.17
C GLY A 131 4.56 2.06 7.33
N TYR A 132 3.32 2.05 7.82
CA TYR A 132 2.21 2.73 7.18
C TYR A 132 2.40 4.24 7.12
N LEU A 133 2.79 4.89 8.23
CA LEU A 133 3.13 6.31 8.26
C LEU A 133 4.21 6.66 7.22
N VAL A 134 5.29 5.87 7.17
CA VAL A 134 6.36 6.08 6.19
C VAL A 134 5.83 5.98 4.75
N ARG A 135 4.96 5.02 4.46
CA ARG A 135 4.33 4.90 3.13
C ARG A 135 3.50 6.14 2.78
N MET A 136 2.68 6.61 3.71
CA MET A 136 1.85 7.80 3.49
C MET A 136 2.72 9.06 3.28
N ARG A 137 3.79 9.22 4.05
CA ARG A 137 4.77 10.30 3.85
C ARG A 137 5.46 10.22 2.48
N VAL A 138 5.85 9.03 2.05
CA VAL A 138 6.44 8.82 0.73
C VAL A 138 5.44 9.14 -0.39
N ALA A 139 4.18 8.74 -0.24
CA ALA A 139 3.12 9.06 -1.19
C ALA A 139 2.93 10.57 -1.32
N ALA A 140 2.76 11.29 -0.19
CA ALA A 140 2.65 12.74 -0.16
C ALA A 140 3.88 13.43 -0.76
N ALA A 141 5.09 12.92 -0.45
CA ALA A 141 6.33 13.45 -1.03
C ALA A 141 6.41 13.21 -2.54
N SER A 142 5.93 12.07 -3.03
CA SER A 142 5.86 11.77 -4.48
C SER A 142 4.95 12.75 -5.21
N ASP A 143 3.83 13.12 -4.60
CA ASP A 143 2.92 14.13 -5.15
C ASP A 143 3.57 15.51 -5.20
N LEU A 144 4.24 15.93 -4.13
CA LEU A 144 4.99 17.18 -4.11
C LEU A 144 6.15 17.21 -5.11
N LEU A 145 6.86 16.08 -5.29
CA LEU A 145 7.92 15.96 -6.30
C LEU A 145 7.37 16.11 -7.72
N ARG A 146 6.14 15.65 -7.96
CA ARG A 146 5.47 15.71 -9.26
C ARG A 146 4.90 17.08 -9.55
N THR A 147 4.28 17.73 -8.56
CA THR A 147 3.46 18.93 -8.75
C THR A 147 4.18 20.23 -8.42
N THR A 148 5.34 20.18 -7.78
CA THR A 148 6.07 21.36 -7.31
C THR A 148 7.54 21.35 -7.68
N ALA A 149 8.19 22.54 -7.59
CA ALA A 149 9.65 22.70 -7.70
C ALA A 149 10.37 22.70 -6.36
N LEU A 150 9.69 22.35 -5.26
CA LEU A 150 10.27 22.34 -3.91
C LEU A 150 11.53 21.48 -3.83
N ARG A 151 12.50 21.94 -3.03
CA ARG A 151 13.73 21.18 -2.77
C ARG A 151 13.42 19.94 -1.92
N PRO A 152 14.21 18.87 -2.02
CA PRO A 152 14.02 17.68 -1.19
C PRO A 152 13.96 17.96 0.32
N SER A 153 14.71 18.95 0.81
CA SER A 153 14.66 19.36 2.22
C SER A 153 13.32 19.99 2.63
N GLU A 154 12.73 20.79 1.74
CA GLU A 154 11.42 21.39 1.97
C GLU A 154 10.30 20.33 1.96
N ILE A 155 10.39 19.39 1.02
CA ILE A 155 9.47 18.25 0.94
C ILE A 155 9.59 17.37 2.19
N ALA A 156 10.81 17.07 2.64
CA ALA A 156 11.04 16.31 3.86
C ALA A 156 10.31 16.93 5.06
N HIS A 157 10.47 18.24 5.23
CA HIS A 157 9.81 18.98 6.30
C HIS A 157 8.28 18.96 6.18
N GLN A 158 7.74 19.23 4.97
CA GLN A 158 6.30 19.27 4.75
C GLN A 158 5.62 17.90 4.90
N THR A 159 6.36 16.83 4.68
CA THR A 159 5.83 15.46 4.78
C THR A 159 6.20 14.75 6.08
N GLY A 160 6.84 15.45 7.01
CA GLY A 160 7.10 14.98 8.37
C GLY A 160 8.28 14.02 8.53
N PHE A 161 9.20 13.96 7.55
CA PHE A 161 10.48 13.27 7.75
C PHE A 161 11.39 14.07 8.68
N TYR A 162 12.26 13.38 9.38
CA TYR A 162 13.17 14.01 10.35
C TYR A 162 14.09 15.04 9.67
N ASP A 163 14.68 14.66 8.54
CA ASP A 163 15.53 15.52 7.70
C ASP A 163 15.55 15.02 6.24
N ALA A 164 16.26 15.73 5.37
CA ALA A 164 16.41 15.40 3.96
C ALA A 164 17.12 14.06 3.74
N SER A 165 17.99 13.65 4.64
CA SER A 165 18.74 12.38 4.56
C SER A 165 17.84 11.21 4.90
N ASP A 166 17.02 11.33 5.96
CA ASP A 166 16.00 10.34 6.32
C ASP A 166 14.96 10.20 5.21
N PHE A 167 14.46 11.32 4.70
CA PHE A 167 13.57 11.35 3.53
C PHE A 167 14.16 10.58 2.35
N SER A 168 15.37 10.93 1.92
CA SER A 168 16.03 10.31 0.76
C SER A 168 16.21 8.81 0.94
N ARG A 169 16.59 8.38 2.15
CA ARG A 169 16.77 6.96 2.49
C ARG A 169 15.44 6.20 2.46
N GLN A 170 14.40 6.73 3.11
CA GLN A 170 13.07 6.10 3.16
C GLN A 170 12.41 6.07 1.78
N PHE A 171 12.51 7.17 1.03
CA PHE A 171 11.99 7.28 -0.32
C PHE A 171 12.67 6.28 -1.25
N ARG A 172 14.01 6.19 -1.24
CA ARG A 172 14.74 5.21 -2.05
C ARG A 172 14.39 3.78 -1.67
N ARG A 173 14.19 3.50 -0.38
CA ARG A 173 13.76 2.18 0.08
C ARG A 173 12.38 1.80 -0.49
N ALA A 174 11.43 2.73 -0.50
CA ALA A 174 10.08 2.51 -0.97
C ALA A 174 9.98 2.51 -2.50
N MET A 175 10.57 3.52 -3.17
CA MET A 175 10.40 3.78 -4.60
C MET A 175 11.53 3.21 -5.47
N LYS A 176 12.59 2.61 -4.85
CA LYS A 176 13.79 2.06 -5.51
C LYS A 176 14.65 3.08 -6.27
N VAL A 177 14.24 4.33 -6.30
CA VAL A 177 14.97 5.47 -6.88
C VAL A 177 15.06 6.61 -5.87
N SER A 178 16.04 7.51 -6.00
CA SER A 178 16.12 8.70 -5.16
C SER A 178 15.03 9.73 -5.52
N PRO A 179 14.67 10.67 -4.61
CA PRO A 179 13.73 11.75 -4.92
C PRO A 179 14.12 12.56 -6.15
N THR A 180 15.41 12.82 -6.34
CA THR A 180 15.94 13.56 -7.48
C THR A 180 15.81 12.78 -8.80
N GLU A 181 16.13 11.49 -8.79
CA GLU A 181 15.94 10.60 -9.94
C GLU A 181 14.45 10.48 -10.27
N PHE A 182 13.60 10.30 -9.27
CA PHE A 182 12.14 10.24 -9.45
C PHE A 182 11.64 11.48 -10.19
N ARG A 183 11.99 12.69 -9.71
CA ARG A 183 11.61 13.95 -10.36
C ARG A 183 12.14 14.06 -11.80
N ARG A 184 13.36 13.59 -12.05
CA ARG A 184 13.94 13.62 -13.40
C ARG A 184 13.18 12.74 -14.38
N HIS A 185 12.76 11.54 -13.94
CA HIS A 185 11.99 10.62 -14.78
C HIS A 185 10.58 11.13 -15.13
N LEU A 186 10.03 12.05 -14.34
CA LEU A 186 8.73 12.67 -14.63
C LEU A 186 8.80 13.77 -15.70
N LYS A 187 10.01 14.28 -15.98
CA LYS A 187 10.24 15.37 -16.92
C LYS A 187 10.78 14.88 -18.28
N ALA A 188 11.10 13.60 -18.37
CA ALA A 188 11.56 12.92 -19.59
C ALA A 188 10.40 12.30 -20.34
#